data_9be2cc476232657a566797984530beb4
#
_entry.id   9be2cc476232657a566797984530beb4
#
_cell.length_a   1.000
_cell.length_b   1.000
_cell.length_c   1.000
_cell.angle_alpha   90.00
_cell.angle_beta   90.00
_cell.angle_gamma   90.00
#
_symmetry.space_group_name_H-M   'P 1'
#
loop_
_entity.id
_entity.type
_entity.pdbx_description
1 polymer ?
#
loop_
_entity_poly.entity_id
_entity_poly.type
_entity_poly.pdbx_seq_one_letter_code
_entity_poly.pdbx_strand_id
1 'polypeptide(L)'
;MKILIADDQILIVEDLLDELSTLFPESMCLGTSKPSEIIPMFRKYAFDVVFMDIDLAGKNGIEIAGKILEIKPRTNIIYITGFEKFALESYKTIASAFLVKPISTEMLKRAMDTLRFPVSDITDELLQTHYSGKSIIGAKITKYREEAGMSPQELADAINVAVQTVYRWESGKRIPDIITFMHIAKVLGIDAEKLICF
;
A
#
# COMPACT_ATOMS: atom_id res chain seq x y z
N MET A 1 2.31 -12.02 -1.99
CA MET A 1 2.92 -10.83 -1.39
C MET A 1 4.41 -11.06 -1.16
N LYS A 2 5.25 -10.01 -1.29
CA LYS A 2 6.71 -10.08 -1.05
C LYS A 2 7.08 -9.14 0.08
N ILE A 3 7.72 -9.68 1.12
CA ILE A 3 8.07 -8.95 2.35
C ILE A 3 9.59 -8.96 2.52
N LEU A 4 10.18 -7.80 2.80
CA LEU A 4 11.56 -7.64 3.20
C LEU A 4 11.62 -7.23 4.67
N ILE A 5 12.54 -7.83 5.42
CA ILE A 5 12.86 -7.47 6.80
C ILE A 5 14.31 -7.00 6.84
N ALA A 6 14.54 -5.82 7.41
CA ALA A 6 15.86 -5.22 7.53
C ALA A 6 16.07 -4.71 8.97
N ASP A 7 16.96 -5.39 9.70
CA ASP A 7 17.33 -5.08 11.07
C ASP A 7 18.78 -5.52 11.28
N ASP A 8 19.63 -4.73 11.91
CA ASP A 8 21.05 -5.08 12.10
C ASP A 8 21.25 -6.25 13.09
N GLN A 9 20.24 -6.58 13.87
CA GLN A 9 20.22 -7.71 14.78
C GLN A 9 19.64 -8.94 14.08
N ILE A 10 20.50 -9.88 13.72
CA ILE A 10 20.09 -11.09 12.95
C ILE A 10 18.99 -11.90 13.65
N LEU A 11 18.99 -11.96 14.98
CA LEU A 11 17.98 -12.68 15.74
C LEU A 11 16.58 -12.07 15.56
N ILE A 12 16.49 -10.75 15.49
CA ILE A 12 15.21 -10.06 15.23
C ILE A 12 14.74 -10.34 13.80
N VAL A 13 15.66 -10.39 12.83
CA VAL A 13 15.33 -10.76 11.46
C VAL A 13 14.77 -12.17 11.38
N GLU A 14 15.41 -13.15 12.05
CA GLU A 14 14.98 -14.55 12.09
C GLU A 14 13.62 -14.70 12.78
N ASP A 15 13.43 -14.10 13.95
CA ASP A 15 12.15 -14.12 14.68
C ASP A 15 11.00 -13.56 13.84
N LEU A 16 11.22 -12.42 13.18
CA LEU A 16 10.21 -11.80 12.32
C LEU A 16 9.95 -12.60 11.04
N LEU A 17 10.96 -13.25 10.47
CA LEU A 17 10.79 -14.15 9.33
C LEU A 17 9.90 -15.33 9.70
N ASP A 18 10.16 -15.98 10.82
CA ASP A 18 9.38 -17.14 11.29
C ASP A 18 7.94 -16.73 11.58
N GLU A 19 7.73 -15.61 12.25
CA GLU A 19 6.41 -15.13 12.60
C GLU A 19 5.60 -14.69 11.37
N LEU A 20 6.18 -13.89 10.47
CA LEU A 20 5.52 -13.45 9.24
C LEU A 20 5.27 -14.60 8.28
N SER A 21 6.15 -15.59 8.19
CA SER A 21 5.93 -16.79 7.38
C SER A 21 4.79 -17.66 7.93
N THR A 22 4.61 -17.68 9.26
CA THR A 22 3.48 -18.35 9.91
C THR A 22 2.17 -17.61 9.68
N LEU A 23 2.18 -16.30 9.78
CA LEU A 23 0.99 -15.46 9.59
C LEU A 23 0.55 -15.37 8.11
N PHE A 24 1.51 -15.37 7.20
CA PHE A 24 1.29 -15.17 5.77
C PHE A 24 2.02 -16.25 4.94
N PRO A 25 1.59 -17.53 5.01
CA PRO A 25 2.30 -18.67 4.41
C PRO A 25 2.46 -18.58 2.88
N GLU A 26 1.57 -17.88 2.20
CA GLU A 26 1.64 -17.65 0.75
C GLU A 26 2.57 -16.48 0.35
N SER A 27 3.23 -15.86 1.32
CA SER A 27 4.09 -14.70 1.08
C SER A 27 5.56 -15.12 0.98
N MET A 28 6.30 -14.45 0.09
CA MET A 28 7.75 -14.57 0.04
C MET A 28 8.35 -13.61 1.07
N CYS A 29 8.87 -14.13 2.18
CA CYS A 29 9.56 -13.36 3.20
C CYS A 29 11.08 -13.52 3.04
N LEU A 30 11.82 -12.43 2.97
CA LEU A 30 13.28 -12.40 2.98
C LEU A 30 13.76 -11.39 4.02
N GLY A 31 14.92 -11.66 4.61
CA GLY A 31 15.52 -10.79 5.61
C GLY A 31 16.99 -10.52 5.36
N THR A 32 17.50 -9.42 5.87
CA THR A 32 18.93 -9.12 5.90
C THR A 32 19.30 -8.30 7.13
N SER A 33 20.44 -8.64 7.74
CA SER A 33 21.06 -7.83 8.79
C SER A 33 22.14 -6.87 8.27
N LYS A 34 22.33 -6.82 6.94
CA LYS A 34 23.36 -5.98 6.32
C LYS A 34 22.71 -4.84 5.55
N PRO A 35 22.87 -3.59 5.97
CA PRO A 35 22.28 -2.43 5.30
C PRO A 35 22.69 -2.29 3.82
N SER A 36 23.87 -2.80 3.45
CA SER A 36 24.37 -2.77 2.07
C SER A 36 23.61 -3.70 1.11
N GLU A 37 22.92 -4.71 1.64
CA GLU A 37 22.17 -5.68 0.85
C GLU A 37 20.72 -5.25 0.57
N ILE A 38 20.18 -4.28 1.34
CA ILE A 38 18.76 -3.88 1.27
C ILE A 38 18.38 -3.42 -0.14
N ILE A 39 19.07 -2.43 -0.69
CA ILE A 39 18.75 -1.87 -2.01
C ILE A 39 19.01 -2.89 -3.15
N PRO A 40 20.11 -3.66 -3.17
CA PRO A 40 20.29 -4.76 -4.13
C PRO A 40 19.15 -5.78 -4.09
N MET A 41 18.75 -6.24 -2.89
CA MET A 41 17.64 -7.18 -2.72
C MET A 41 16.32 -6.56 -3.19
N PHE A 42 16.06 -5.29 -2.83
CA PHE A 42 14.86 -4.60 -3.24
C PHE A 42 14.74 -4.49 -4.77
N ARG A 43 15.83 -4.13 -5.45
CA ARG A 43 15.87 -4.08 -6.93
C ARG A 43 15.62 -5.43 -7.58
N LYS A 44 16.11 -6.52 -6.96
CA LYS A 44 15.97 -7.88 -7.49
C LYS A 44 14.54 -8.42 -7.33
N TYR A 45 13.90 -8.18 -6.20
CA TYR A 45 12.64 -8.83 -5.84
C TYR A 45 11.41 -7.91 -5.88
N ALA A 46 11.60 -6.58 -5.87
CA ALA A 46 10.54 -5.57 -5.88
C ALA A 46 9.47 -5.79 -4.80
N PHE A 47 9.90 -5.82 -3.53
CA PHE A 47 9.05 -6.10 -2.38
C PHE A 47 7.83 -5.15 -2.29
N ASP A 48 6.75 -5.65 -1.70
CA ASP A 48 5.50 -4.93 -1.50
C ASP A 48 5.43 -4.29 -0.12
N VAL A 49 6.04 -4.95 0.86
CA VAL A 49 6.13 -4.50 2.26
C VAL A 49 7.59 -4.60 2.70
N VAL A 50 8.05 -3.57 3.41
CA VAL A 50 9.39 -3.55 4.00
C VAL A 50 9.27 -3.21 5.48
N PHE A 51 9.65 -4.16 6.34
CA PHE A 51 9.90 -3.90 7.74
C PHE A 51 11.34 -3.38 7.88
N MET A 52 11.51 -2.18 8.40
CA MET A 52 12.77 -1.44 8.39
C MET A 52 13.12 -0.95 9.79
N ASP A 53 14.22 -1.43 10.36
CA ASP A 53 14.75 -0.76 11.55
C ASP A 53 15.23 0.65 11.19
N ILE A 54 15.00 1.59 12.08
CA ILE A 54 15.46 2.97 11.91
C ILE A 54 16.97 3.09 12.12
N ASP A 55 17.52 2.35 13.08
CA ASP A 55 18.96 2.34 13.35
C ASP A 55 19.60 1.02 12.87
N LEU A 56 20.16 1.06 11.69
CA LEU A 56 20.80 -0.09 11.04
C LEU A 56 22.32 0.00 11.14
N ALA A 57 22.88 -0.36 12.29
CA ALA A 57 24.34 -0.31 12.54
C ALA A 57 24.93 1.07 12.20
N GLY A 58 24.30 2.14 12.66
CA GLY A 58 24.71 3.52 12.42
C GLY A 58 24.28 4.09 11.07
N LYS A 59 23.51 3.35 10.26
CA LYS A 59 22.83 3.87 9.06
C LYS A 59 21.36 4.16 9.34
N ASN A 60 20.89 5.27 8.80
CA ASN A 60 19.50 5.69 8.97
C ASN A 60 18.58 4.91 8.04
N GLY A 61 17.72 4.04 8.62
CA GLY A 61 16.72 3.27 7.87
C GLY A 61 15.70 4.14 7.14
N ILE A 62 15.42 5.35 7.65
CA ILE A 62 14.52 6.31 6.99
C ILE A 62 15.09 6.76 5.64
N GLU A 63 16.41 7.02 5.57
CA GLU A 63 17.06 7.39 4.31
C GLU A 63 17.06 6.22 3.31
N ILE A 64 17.24 5.00 3.80
CA ILE A 64 17.19 3.80 2.95
C ILE A 64 15.77 3.59 2.42
N ALA A 65 14.75 3.76 3.28
CA ALA A 65 13.36 3.70 2.87
C ALA A 65 13.00 4.77 1.83
N GLY A 66 13.55 5.98 1.94
CA GLY A 66 13.43 7.02 0.91
C GLY A 66 13.90 6.52 -0.46
N LYS A 67 15.08 5.89 -0.53
CA LYS A 67 15.61 5.29 -1.78
C LYS A 67 14.74 4.14 -2.32
N ILE A 68 14.13 3.36 -1.42
CA ILE A 68 13.17 2.32 -1.81
C ILE A 68 11.95 2.94 -2.48
N LEU A 69 11.40 4.01 -1.90
CA LEU A 69 10.23 4.71 -2.43
C LEU A 69 10.52 5.44 -3.76
N GLU A 70 11.78 5.85 -4.01
CA GLU A 70 12.20 6.34 -5.34
C GLU A 70 12.17 5.23 -6.40
N ILE A 71 12.47 3.97 -6.02
CA ILE A 71 12.45 2.81 -6.93
C ILE A 71 11.01 2.32 -7.16
N LYS A 72 10.23 2.16 -6.09
CA LYS A 72 8.83 1.70 -6.11
C LYS A 72 7.99 2.54 -5.14
N PRO A 73 7.36 3.64 -5.62
CA PRO A 73 6.62 4.59 -4.77
C PRO A 73 5.45 3.99 -3.97
N ARG A 74 4.93 2.85 -4.39
CA ARG A 74 3.82 2.14 -3.74
C ARG A 74 4.28 1.00 -2.83
N THR A 75 5.50 1.06 -2.31
CA THR A 75 5.97 0.13 -1.29
C THR A 75 5.44 0.54 0.07
N ASN A 76 4.91 -0.41 0.82
CA ASN A 76 4.52 -0.21 2.21
C ASN A 76 5.76 -0.28 3.10
N ILE A 77 6.08 0.80 3.78
CA ILE A 77 7.18 0.86 4.74
C ILE A 77 6.58 0.77 6.15
N ILE A 78 7.02 -0.21 6.92
CA ILE A 78 6.71 -0.39 8.34
C ILE A 78 8.01 -0.21 9.10
N TYR A 79 8.13 0.89 9.84
CA TYR A 79 9.30 1.10 10.67
C TYR A 79 9.22 0.30 11.96
N ILE A 80 10.37 -0.21 12.36
CA ILE A 80 10.60 -0.91 13.62
C ILE A 80 11.67 -0.13 14.39
N THR A 81 11.51 0.07 15.69
CA THR A 81 12.54 0.72 16.50
C THR A 81 12.45 0.36 17.97
N GLY A 82 13.57 0.36 18.66
CA GLY A 82 13.64 0.28 20.14
C GLY A 82 13.41 1.62 20.84
N PHE A 83 13.31 2.73 20.10
CA PHE A 83 13.24 4.07 20.68
C PHE A 83 11.98 4.82 20.27
N GLU A 84 11.10 5.13 21.23
CA GLU A 84 9.88 5.94 20.98
C GLU A 84 10.17 7.33 20.41
N LYS A 85 11.37 7.88 20.63
CA LYS A 85 11.76 9.22 20.16
C LYS A 85 11.76 9.36 18.64
N PHE A 86 11.98 8.28 17.90
CA PHE A 86 11.98 8.29 16.43
C PHE A 86 10.58 8.24 15.81
N ALA A 87 9.53 7.99 16.60
CA ALA A 87 8.15 8.06 16.13
C ALA A 87 7.82 9.45 15.53
N LEU A 88 8.38 10.52 16.11
CA LEU A 88 8.16 11.90 15.64
C LEU A 88 8.89 12.22 14.32
N GLU A 89 10.04 11.60 14.04
CA GLU A 89 10.76 11.79 12.77
C GLU A 89 10.13 11.00 11.62
N SER A 90 9.49 9.86 11.93
CA SER A 90 8.81 9.02 10.95
C SER A 90 7.56 9.68 10.34
N TYR A 91 6.95 10.69 11.01
CA TYR A 91 5.87 11.49 10.42
C TYR A 91 6.30 12.28 9.18
N LYS A 92 7.59 12.47 8.96
CA LYS A 92 8.14 13.10 7.75
C LYS A 92 8.23 12.15 6.57
N THR A 93 8.08 10.85 6.80
CA THR A 93 8.13 9.82 5.78
C THR A 93 6.76 9.17 5.60
N ILE A 94 6.48 8.73 4.38
CA ILE A 94 5.22 8.08 4.02
C ILE A 94 5.27 6.61 4.50
N ALA A 95 5.18 6.40 5.82
CA ALA A 95 5.10 5.06 6.41
C ALA A 95 3.66 4.52 6.44
N SER A 96 3.50 3.21 6.33
CA SER A 96 2.23 2.52 6.52
C SER A 96 1.95 2.25 8.00
N ALA A 97 2.99 1.91 8.77
CA ALA A 97 2.90 1.69 10.21
C ALA A 97 4.24 1.94 10.90
N PHE A 98 4.18 1.98 12.23
CA PHE A 98 5.31 2.14 13.12
C PHE A 98 5.18 1.16 14.30
N LEU A 99 6.19 0.33 14.52
CA LEU A 99 6.23 -0.68 15.57
C LEU A 99 7.39 -0.40 16.54
N VAL A 100 7.09 -0.46 17.83
CA VAL A 100 8.10 -0.33 18.89
C VAL A 100 8.46 -1.72 19.41
N LYS A 101 9.76 -2.03 19.47
CA LYS A 101 10.26 -3.28 20.06
C LYS A 101 9.99 -3.31 21.58
N PRO A 102 9.56 -4.45 22.17
CA PRO A 102 9.40 -5.76 21.54
C PRO A 102 8.10 -5.84 20.69
N ILE A 103 8.18 -6.53 19.56
CA ILE A 103 7.08 -6.66 18.60
C ILE A 103 6.25 -7.90 18.98
N SER A 104 4.93 -7.73 19.08
CA SER A 104 4.00 -8.84 19.27
C SER A 104 3.31 -9.24 17.98
N THR A 105 2.80 -10.48 17.94
CA THR A 105 1.99 -10.99 16.81
C THR A 105 0.81 -10.08 16.48
N GLU A 106 0.14 -9.54 17.52
CA GLU A 106 -0.97 -8.59 17.32
C GLU A 106 -0.53 -7.29 16.67
N MET A 107 0.66 -6.79 17.01
CA MET A 107 1.21 -5.57 16.40
C MET A 107 1.51 -5.81 14.91
N LEU A 108 2.09 -6.97 14.57
CA LEU A 108 2.32 -7.35 13.17
C LEU A 108 1.02 -7.44 12.38
N LYS A 109 0.01 -8.15 12.91
CA LYS A 109 -1.31 -8.25 12.26
C LYS A 109 -1.91 -6.87 12.01
N ARG A 110 -1.97 -6.02 13.03
CA ARG A 110 -2.51 -4.65 12.91
C ARG A 110 -1.74 -3.81 11.88
N ALA A 111 -0.41 -3.91 11.86
CA ALA A 111 0.39 -3.19 10.87
C ALA A 111 0.10 -3.66 9.45
N MET A 112 -0.10 -4.98 9.27
CA MET A 112 -0.46 -5.54 7.96
C MET A 112 -1.90 -5.21 7.55
N ASP A 113 -2.83 -5.08 8.49
CA ASP A 113 -4.21 -4.65 8.21
C ASP A 113 -4.30 -3.16 7.81
N THR A 114 -3.32 -2.35 8.22
CA THR A 114 -3.28 -0.90 7.98
C THR A 114 -2.35 -0.48 6.84
N LEU A 115 -1.97 -1.42 5.95
CA LEU A 115 -1.11 -1.10 4.82
C LEU A 115 -1.71 0.02 3.95
N ARG A 116 -0.89 1.00 3.64
CA ARG A 116 -1.28 2.16 2.83
C ARG A 116 -1.60 1.79 1.38
N PHE A 117 -0.86 0.82 0.86
CA PHE A 117 -1.07 0.28 -0.47
C PHE A 117 -1.49 -1.18 -0.33
N PRO A 118 -2.65 -1.56 -0.88
CA PRO A 118 -3.11 -2.94 -0.78
C PRO A 118 -2.11 -3.87 -1.48
N VAL A 119 -1.81 -4.94 -0.80
CA VAL A 119 -1.01 -6.05 -1.32
C VAL A 119 -1.99 -7.18 -1.64
N SER A 120 -2.64 -7.10 -2.78
CA SER A 120 -3.45 -8.19 -3.30
C SER A 120 -2.55 -9.14 -4.09
N ASP A 121 -2.78 -10.45 -3.96
CA ASP A 121 -2.19 -11.48 -4.84
C ASP A 121 -2.74 -11.39 -6.29
N ILE A 122 -3.47 -10.35 -6.60
CA ILE A 122 -3.80 -9.97 -7.96
C ILE A 122 -2.49 -9.49 -8.57
N THR A 123 -1.80 -10.40 -9.23
CA THR A 123 -0.56 -10.14 -9.95
C THR A 123 -0.75 -8.93 -10.86
N ASP A 124 0.29 -8.09 -10.99
CA ASP A 124 0.32 -6.98 -11.95
C ASP A 124 -0.13 -7.41 -13.36
N GLU A 125 -0.01 -8.69 -13.71
CA GLU A 125 -0.54 -9.29 -14.95
C GLU A 125 -2.07 -9.25 -15.03
N LEU A 126 -2.80 -9.51 -13.94
CA LEU A 126 -4.27 -9.39 -13.93
C LEU A 126 -4.72 -7.92 -13.96
N LEU A 127 -3.96 -7.03 -13.33
CA LEU A 127 -4.19 -5.58 -13.44
C LEU A 127 -3.88 -5.06 -14.85
N GLN A 128 -2.84 -5.57 -15.51
CA GLN A 128 -2.50 -5.19 -16.89
C GLN A 128 -3.47 -5.76 -17.93
N THR A 129 -4.01 -6.98 -17.73
CA THR A 129 -4.94 -7.60 -18.66
C THR A 129 -6.38 -7.08 -18.55
N HIS A 130 -6.83 -6.71 -17.33
CA HIS A 130 -8.19 -6.19 -17.14
C HIS A 130 -8.29 -4.65 -17.11
N TYR A 131 -7.20 -3.94 -16.85
CA TYR A 131 -7.20 -2.48 -16.61
C TYR A 131 -6.13 -1.74 -17.44
N SER A 132 -5.84 -2.19 -18.65
CA SER A 132 -4.92 -1.47 -19.53
C SER A 132 -5.38 -0.02 -19.72
N GLY A 133 -4.74 0.93 -19.00
CA GLY A 133 -4.99 2.36 -19.12
C GLY A 133 -6.07 2.96 -18.21
N LYS A 134 -6.72 2.18 -17.33
CA LYS A 134 -7.69 2.72 -16.36
C LYS A 134 -7.05 2.87 -14.98
N SER A 135 -7.29 4.01 -14.31
CA SER A 135 -6.92 4.12 -12.87
C SER A 135 -7.79 3.17 -12.05
N ILE A 136 -7.26 2.69 -10.93
CA ILE A 136 -8.01 1.81 -9.99
C ILE A 136 -9.32 2.46 -9.57
N ILE A 137 -9.33 3.78 -9.36
CA ILE A 137 -10.51 4.57 -9.04
C ILE A 137 -11.52 4.51 -10.18
N GLY A 138 -11.07 4.71 -11.42
CA GLY A 138 -11.95 4.66 -12.60
C GLY A 138 -12.59 3.28 -12.77
N ALA A 139 -11.82 2.21 -12.56
CA ALA A 139 -12.33 0.85 -12.61
C ALA A 139 -13.38 0.58 -11.53
N LYS A 140 -13.19 1.09 -10.31
CA LYS A 140 -14.16 0.98 -9.22
C LYS A 140 -15.44 1.77 -9.50
N ILE A 141 -15.32 2.98 -10.02
CA ILE A 141 -16.49 3.77 -10.45
C ILE A 141 -17.28 2.97 -11.47
N THR A 142 -16.62 2.42 -12.50
CA THR A 142 -17.27 1.56 -13.50
C THR A 142 -17.98 0.38 -12.86
N LYS A 143 -17.26 -0.38 -12.01
CA LYS A 143 -17.79 -1.57 -11.35
C LYS A 143 -19.04 -1.27 -10.53
N TYR A 144 -18.98 -0.32 -9.62
CA TYR A 144 -20.10 -0.01 -8.74
C TYR A 144 -21.27 0.65 -9.48
N ARG A 145 -21.01 1.41 -10.57
CA ARG A 145 -22.06 1.93 -11.44
C ARG A 145 -22.80 0.80 -12.16
N GLU A 146 -22.09 -0.19 -12.67
CA GLU A 146 -22.68 -1.37 -13.32
C GLU A 146 -23.44 -2.25 -12.33
N GLU A 147 -22.91 -2.45 -11.12
CA GLU A 147 -23.60 -3.15 -10.03
C GLU A 147 -24.90 -2.44 -9.60
N ALA A 148 -24.93 -1.10 -9.68
CA ALA A 148 -26.11 -0.29 -9.45
C ALA A 148 -27.08 -0.26 -10.67
N GLY A 149 -26.74 -0.91 -11.78
CA GLY A 149 -27.54 -0.95 -13.00
C GLY A 149 -27.59 0.40 -13.74
N MET A 150 -26.68 1.31 -13.47
CA MET A 150 -26.67 2.66 -14.05
C MET A 150 -25.80 2.74 -15.31
N SER A 151 -26.28 3.45 -16.33
CA SER A 151 -25.45 3.90 -17.44
C SER A 151 -24.53 5.06 -17.04
N PRO A 152 -23.45 5.34 -17.79
CA PRO A 152 -22.61 6.52 -17.55
C PRO A 152 -23.39 7.85 -17.62
N GLN A 153 -24.41 7.92 -18.46
CA GLN A 153 -25.29 9.10 -18.59
C GLN A 153 -26.13 9.29 -17.33
N GLU A 154 -26.75 8.22 -16.81
CA GLU A 154 -27.57 8.29 -15.59
C GLU A 154 -26.73 8.68 -14.38
N LEU A 155 -25.48 8.18 -14.24
CA LEU A 155 -24.58 8.63 -13.20
C LEU A 155 -24.23 10.11 -13.37
N ALA A 156 -23.94 10.56 -14.59
CA ALA A 156 -23.61 11.95 -14.89
C ALA A 156 -24.76 12.90 -14.52
N ASP A 157 -25.99 12.53 -14.87
CA ASP A 157 -27.19 13.29 -14.57
C ASP A 157 -27.45 13.34 -13.05
N ALA A 158 -27.29 12.21 -12.35
CA ALA A 158 -27.48 12.11 -10.91
C ALA A 158 -26.52 12.98 -10.08
N ILE A 159 -25.30 13.20 -10.58
CA ILE A 159 -24.29 14.05 -9.90
C ILE A 159 -24.08 15.40 -10.60
N ASN A 160 -24.93 15.73 -11.57
CA ASN A 160 -24.95 17.01 -12.29
C ASN A 160 -23.62 17.37 -12.96
N VAL A 161 -23.06 16.44 -13.75
CA VAL A 161 -21.86 16.65 -14.57
C VAL A 161 -22.08 16.22 -16.01
N ALA A 162 -21.21 16.64 -16.92
CA ALA A 162 -21.25 16.12 -18.29
C ALA A 162 -20.82 14.65 -18.34
N VAL A 163 -21.49 13.83 -19.16
CA VAL A 163 -21.17 12.39 -19.31
C VAL A 163 -19.71 12.16 -19.71
N GLN A 164 -19.09 13.06 -20.48
CA GLN A 164 -17.67 13.02 -20.83
C GLN A 164 -16.77 13.06 -19.57
N THR A 165 -17.26 13.68 -18.49
CA THR A 165 -16.52 13.72 -17.22
C THR A 165 -16.51 12.34 -16.56
N VAL A 166 -17.64 11.62 -16.58
CA VAL A 166 -17.72 10.24 -16.11
C VAL A 166 -16.80 9.34 -16.91
N TYR A 167 -16.83 9.42 -18.26
CA TYR A 167 -15.89 8.65 -19.09
C TYR A 167 -14.42 8.97 -18.81
N ARG A 168 -14.07 10.23 -18.49
CA ARG A 168 -12.71 10.59 -18.12
C ARG A 168 -12.29 9.99 -16.76
N TRP A 169 -13.21 9.88 -15.80
CA TRP A 169 -12.96 9.22 -14.54
C TRP A 169 -12.82 7.71 -14.71
N GLU A 170 -13.75 7.07 -15.40
CA GLU A 170 -13.72 5.63 -15.65
C GLU A 170 -12.50 5.19 -16.49
N SER A 171 -12.05 6.04 -17.41
CA SER A 171 -10.82 5.80 -18.17
C SER A 171 -9.53 6.18 -17.44
N GLY A 172 -9.64 6.77 -16.23
CA GLY A 172 -8.47 7.21 -15.46
C GLY A 172 -7.77 8.47 -15.97
N LYS A 173 -8.31 9.12 -16.99
CA LYS A 173 -7.77 10.39 -17.53
C LYS A 173 -7.92 11.56 -16.57
N ARG A 174 -8.82 11.46 -15.61
CA ARG A 174 -9.07 12.43 -14.55
C ARG A 174 -9.55 11.69 -13.29
N ILE A 175 -9.23 12.23 -12.13
CA ILE A 175 -9.72 11.74 -10.82
C ILE A 175 -10.77 12.75 -10.35
N PRO A 176 -11.93 12.28 -9.81
CA PRO A 176 -12.90 13.17 -9.16
C PRO A 176 -12.26 13.88 -7.95
N ASP A 177 -12.66 15.12 -7.68
CA ASP A 177 -12.35 15.74 -6.40
C ASP A 177 -13.13 15.05 -5.25
N ILE A 178 -12.75 15.34 -4.00
CA ILE A 178 -13.28 14.64 -2.82
C ILE A 178 -14.81 14.83 -2.67
N ILE A 179 -15.34 15.98 -3.03
CA ILE A 179 -16.78 16.28 -2.92
C ILE A 179 -17.54 15.47 -3.95
N THR A 180 -17.08 15.49 -5.20
CA THR A 180 -17.63 14.68 -6.30
C THR A 180 -17.55 13.20 -5.97
N PHE A 181 -16.47 12.75 -5.36
CA PHE A 181 -16.27 11.38 -4.93
C PHE A 181 -17.33 10.93 -3.90
N MET A 182 -17.61 11.77 -2.91
CA MET A 182 -18.66 11.51 -1.92
C MET A 182 -20.05 11.48 -2.56
N HIS A 183 -20.31 12.33 -3.57
CA HIS A 183 -21.57 12.30 -4.31
C HIS A 183 -21.71 11.01 -5.14
N ILE A 184 -20.67 10.57 -5.81
CA ILE A 184 -20.66 9.30 -6.54
C ILE A 184 -20.99 8.15 -5.59
N ALA A 185 -20.31 8.03 -4.45
CA ALA A 185 -20.56 7.00 -3.46
C ALA A 185 -22.02 7.01 -2.98
N LYS A 186 -22.56 8.18 -2.68
CA LYS A 186 -23.95 8.36 -2.23
C LYS A 186 -24.96 7.92 -3.30
N VAL A 187 -24.75 8.30 -4.56
CA VAL A 187 -25.62 7.92 -5.69
C VAL A 187 -25.57 6.42 -5.94
N LEU A 188 -24.38 5.82 -5.81
CA LEU A 188 -24.19 4.38 -5.99
C LEU A 188 -24.63 3.54 -4.76
N GLY A 189 -25.02 4.18 -3.66
CA GLY A 189 -25.48 3.51 -2.44
C GLY A 189 -24.37 2.75 -1.71
N ILE A 190 -23.12 3.22 -1.82
CA ILE A 190 -21.95 2.58 -1.21
C ILE A 190 -21.22 3.55 -0.28
N ASP A 191 -20.47 3.01 0.68
CA ASP A 191 -19.55 3.84 1.47
C ASP A 191 -18.43 4.39 0.60
N ALA A 192 -18.09 5.67 0.78
CA ALA A 192 -17.03 6.32 0.02
C ALA A 192 -15.67 5.60 0.17
N GLU A 193 -15.44 4.95 1.31
CA GLU A 193 -14.28 4.10 1.55
C GLU A 193 -14.13 2.99 0.51
N LYS A 194 -15.22 2.37 0.05
CA LYS A 194 -15.17 1.32 -0.99
C LYS A 194 -14.62 1.82 -2.32
N LEU A 195 -14.76 3.10 -2.61
CA LEU A 195 -14.16 3.73 -3.79
C LEU A 195 -12.70 4.14 -3.55
N ILE A 196 -12.33 4.50 -2.30
CA ILE A 196 -11.02 5.05 -1.93
C ILE A 196 -10.10 3.96 -1.38
N CYS A 197 -10.61 3.06 -0.51
CA CYS A 197 -9.82 1.97 0.06
C CYS A 197 -9.44 0.97 -1.03
N PHE A 198 -8.16 0.78 -1.15
CA PHE A 198 -7.54 -0.16 -2.07
C PHE A 198 -7.36 -1.50 -1.38
#